data_378c6a517442b6a8b8bf92a03894e9eb
#
_entry.id   378c6a517442b6a8b8bf92a03894e9eb
#
_cell.length_a   1.000
_cell.length_b   1.000
_cell.length_c   1.000
_cell.angle_alpha   90.00
_cell.angle_beta   90.00
_cell.angle_gamma   90.00
#
_symmetry.space_group_name_H-M   'P 1'
#
loop_
_entity.id
_entity.type
_entity.pdbx_description
1 polymer ?
#
loop_
_entity_poly.entity_id
_entity_poly.type
_entity_poly.pdbx_seq_one_letter_code
_entity_poly.pdbx_strand_id
1 'polypeptide(L)'
;MVAVVALTVFNSFTLQPQGWRFIGDKWAAFGPDRDVLRVGGNDAFRQIKIKVTDGPLRIDDLDIYFENGEKMNVPLKNAFRAGQESRVIDLPGGVRKLDRVEFLYSTIGRSKGRARVAVWGKR
;
A
#
# COMPACT_ATOMS: atom_id res chain seq x y z
N MET A 1 19.69 -22.15 -32.09
CA MET A 1 18.69 -22.77 -31.54
C MET A 1 18.52 -22.60 -30.10
N VAL A 2 19.48 -22.51 -29.45
CA VAL A 2 19.41 -22.36 -28.03
C VAL A 2 18.78 -21.09 -27.55
N ALA A 3 18.80 -20.11 -28.38
CA ALA A 3 18.30 -18.80 -28.02
C ALA A 3 16.88 -18.81 -27.52
N VAL A 4 16.14 -19.81 -27.92
CA VAL A 4 14.76 -19.90 -27.56
C VAL A 4 14.56 -19.97 -26.06
N VAL A 5 15.45 -20.62 -25.40
CA VAL A 5 15.30 -20.81 -23.97
C VAL A 5 15.38 -19.50 -23.23
N ALA A 6 16.26 -18.66 -23.65
CA ALA A 6 16.43 -17.40 -22.98
C ALA A 6 15.19 -16.54 -23.05
N LEU A 7 14.44 -16.67 -24.10
CA LEU A 7 13.27 -15.85 -24.29
C LEU A 7 12.21 -16.12 -23.28
N THR A 8 12.07 -17.35 -22.88
CA THR A 8 11.00 -17.68 -21.94
C THR A 8 11.22 -17.05 -20.59
N VAL A 9 12.48 -16.85 -20.24
CA VAL A 9 12.76 -16.26 -18.95
C VAL A 9 12.31 -14.82 -18.88
N PHE A 10 12.41 -14.12 -19.96
CA PHE A 10 12.04 -12.71 -19.96
C PHE A 10 10.57 -12.50 -19.70
N ASN A 11 9.77 -13.42 -20.07
CA ASN A 11 8.33 -13.25 -19.91
C ASN A 11 7.94 -13.09 -18.46
N SER A 12 8.67 -13.73 -17.56
CA SER A 12 8.29 -13.62 -16.17
C SER A 12 8.54 -12.23 -15.62
N PHE A 13 9.45 -11.48 -16.19
CA PHE A 13 9.70 -10.13 -15.71
C PHE A 13 8.60 -9.17 -16.07
N THR A 14 7.96 -9.38 -17.21
CA THR A 14 6.93 -8.47 -17.65
C THR A 14 5.69 -8.54 -16.78
N LEU A 15 5.58 -9.57 -15.96
CA LEU A 15 4.44 -9.73 -15.07
C LEU A 15 4.62 -9.02 -13.75
N GLN A 16 5.80 -8.50 -13.48
CA GLN A 16 6.09 -7.81 -12.24
C GLN A 16 5.75 -6.34 -12.36
N PRO A 17 5.10 -5.74 -11.33
CA PRO A 17 4.94 -4.30 -11.30
C PRO A 17 6.31 -3.64 -11.27
N GLN A 18 6.51 -2.66 -12.13
CA GLN A 18 7.81 -2.02 -12.28
C GLN A 18 8.16 -1.20 -11.04
N GLY A 19 9.15 -1.69 -10.31
CA GLY A 19 9.69 -0.93 -9.19
C GLY A 19 8.86 -0.92 -7.93
N TRP A 20 7.66 -1.43 -7.97
CA TRP A 20 6.80 -1.46 -6.80
C TRP A 20 7.05 -2.73 -6.00
N ARG A 21 7.23 -2.55 -4.69
CA ARG A 21 7.44 -3.66 -3.77
C ARG A 21 6.30 -3.72 -2.77
N PHE A 22 5.88 -4.93 -2.48
CA PHE A 22 4.87 -5.14 -1.45
C PHE A 22 5.51 -4.88 -0.09
N ILE A 23 4.87 -4.01 0.70
CA ILE A 23 5.35 -3.69 2.04
C ILE A 23 4.62 -4.53 3.07
N GLY A 24 3.32 -4.60 2.97
CA GLY A 24 2.52 -5.37 3.90
C GLY A 24 1.05 -5.13 3.68
N ASP A 25 0.22 -5.87 4.40
CA ASP A 25 -1.21 -5.69 4.29
C ASP A 25 -1.87 -5.93 5.64
N LYS A 26 -3.14 -5.56 5.71
CA LYS A 26 -3.92 -5.71 6.92
C LYS A 26 -5.38 -5.83 6.56
N TRP A 27 -6.10 -6.67 7.30
CA TRP A 27 -7.54 -6.74 7.18
C TRP A 27 -8.15 -5.60 7.96
N ALA A 28 -9.05 -4.87 7.32
CA ALA A 28 -9.73 -3.76 7.97
C ALA A 28 -10.80 -4.28 8.92
N ALA A 29 -10.91 -3.68 10.07
CA ALA A 29 -11.94 -4.03 11.02
C ALA A 29 -13.24 -3.35 10.64
N PHE A 30 -14.32 -3.78 11.26
CA PHE A 30 -15.61 -3.16 11.05
C PHE A 30 -15.70 -1.86 11.86
N GLY A 31 -16.43 -0.91 11.30
CA GLY A 31 -16.66 0.35 11.97
C GLY A 31 -15.55 1.35 11.76
N PRO A 32 -15.70 2.56 12.28
CA PRO A 32 -14.65 3.58 12.18
C PRO A 32 -13.51 3.14 13.06
N ASP A 33 -12.36 3.02 12.45
CA ASP A 33 -11.27 2.38 13.13
C ASP A 33 -9.94 2.89 12.66
N ARG A 34 -8.98 2.67 13.52
CA ARG A 34 -7.60 2.99 13.22
C ARG A 34 -6.80 1.70 13.32
N ASP A 35 -6.16 1.35 12.24
CA ASP A 35 -5.28 0.19 12.21
C ASP A 35 -3.86 0.61 11.92
N VAL A 36 -2.94 -0.18 12.42
CA VAL A 36 -1.52 0.11 12.30
C VAL A 36 -0.85 -1.02 11.54
N LEU A 37 -0.17 -0.68 10.46
CA LEU A 37 0.67 -1.62 9.74
C LEU A 37 2.12 -1.27 10.03
N ARG A 38 2.80 -2.14 10.73
CA ARG A 38 4.21 -1.95 11.01
C ARG A 38 5.04 -2.36 9.81
N VAL A 39 6.02 -1.54 9.49
CA VAL A 39 6.88 -1.79 8.35
C VAL A 39 8.19 -2.35 8.89
N GLY A 40 8.49 -3.58 8.50
CA GLY A 40 9.74 -4.20 8.91
C GLY A 40 10.81 -4.09 7.85
N GLY A 41 11.98 -4.56 8.19
CA GLY A 41 13.08 -4.65 7.25
C GLY A 41 13.83 -3.34 7.09
N ASN A 42 14.71 -3.33 6.11
CA ASN A 42 15.60 -2.19 5.88
C ASN A 42 15.31 -1.46 4.59
N ASP A 43 14.18 -1.75 3.98
CA ASP A 43 13.84 -1.08 2.73
C ASP A 43 13.48 0.38 2.97
N ALA A 44 13.77 1.17 1.95
CA ALA A 44 13.44 2.57 1.96
C ALA A 44 12.77 2.95 0.66
N PHE A 45 11.88 3.94 0.70
CA PHE A 45 11.02 4.25 -0.42
C PHE A 45 10.94 5.75 -0.64
N ARG A 46 10.64 6.12 -1.88
CA ARG A 46 10.34 7.50 -2.25
C ARG A 46 8.85 7.72 -2.40
N GLN A 47 8.15 6.66 -2.72
CA GLN A 47 6.71 6.72 -3.01
C GLN A 47 6.02 5.51 -2.42
N ILE A 48 4.78 5.70 -2.03
CA ILE A 48 3.93 4.58 -1.63
C ILE A 48 2.57 4.70 -2.29
N LYS A 49 1.86 3.61 -2.34
CA LYS A 49 0.46 3.58 -2.75
C LYS A 49 -0.27 2.50 -1.97
N ILE A 50 -1.58 2.64 -1.92
CA ILE A 50 -2.45 1.71 -1.22
C ILE A 50 -3.30 0.96 -2.24
N LYS A 51 -3.54 -0.31 -2.00
CA LYS A 51 -4.49 -1.08 -2.79
C LYS A 51 -5.48 -1.75 -1.87
N VAL A 52 -6.75 -1.61 -2.20
CA VAL A 52 -7.83 -2.25 -1.43
C VAL A 52 -8.34 -3.43 -2.22
N THR A 53 -8.46 -4.59 -1.55
CA THR A 53 -8.99 -5.80 -2.17
C THR A 53 -10.04 -6.42 -1.26
N ASP A 54 -10.73 -7.40 -1.79
CA ASP A 54 -11.66 -8.25 -1.06
C ASP A 54 -12.96 -7.60 -0.61
N GLY A 55 -13.06 -6.32 -0.71
CA GLY A 55 -14.28 -5.61 -0.37
C GLY A 55 -14.09 -4.11 -0.47
N PRO A 56 -15.17 -3.34 -0.45
CA PRO A 56 -15.06 -1.89 -0.49
C PRO A 56 -14.65 -1.34 0.87
N LEU A 57 -13.97 -0.21 0.85
CA LEU A 57 -13.51 0.43 2.07
C LEU A 57 -13.32 1.92 1.85
N ARG A 58 -13.79 2.72 2.80
CA ARG A 58 -13.50 4.13 2.76
C ARG A 58 -12.31 4.41 3.68
N ILE A 59 -11.28 4.99 3.11
CA ILE A 59 -10.11 5.41 3.88
C ILE A 59 -10.11 6.93 3.92
N ASP A 60 -10.16 7.47 5.10
CA ASP A 60 -10.19 8.93 5.28
C ASP A 60 -8.78 9.49 5.27
N ASP A 61 -7.89 8.91 6.06
CA ASP A 61 -6.53 9.41 6.20
C ASP A 61 -5.53 8.29 6.32
N LEU A 62 -4.31 8.60 5.93
CA LEU A 62 -3.13 7.80 6.28
C LEU A 62 -2.21 8.68 7.10
N ASP A 63 -1.65 8.10 8.14
CA ASP A 63 -0.55 8.72 8.85
C ASP A 63 0.68 7.86 8.62
N ILE A 64 1.69 8.44 8.01
CA ILE A 64 2.93 7.74 7.71
C ILE A 64 3.97 8.18 8.72
N TYR A 65 4.53 7.22 9.44
CA TYR A 65 5.56 7.49 10.42
C TYR A 65 6.89 6.98 9.89
N PHE A 66 7.88 7.86 9.90
CA PHE A 66 9.22 7.55 9.46
C PHE A 66 10.08 7.10 10.64
N GLU A 67 11.13 6.39 10.33
CA GLU A 67 11.99 5.88 11.41
C GLU A 67 12.66 6.97 12.22
N ASN A 68 12.83 8.14 11.64
CA ASN A 68 13.43 9.26 12.38
C ASN A 68 12.44 9.97 13.30
N GLY A 69 11.21 9.49 13.38
CA GLY A 69 10.20 10.08 14.25
C GLY A 69 9.29 11.08 13.58
N GLU A 70 9.56 11.46 12.35
CA GLU A 70 8.68 12.37 11.62
C GLU A 70 7.38 11.69 11.23
N LYS A 71 6.37 12.49 11.01
CA LYS A 71 5.04 12.02 10.65
C LYS A 71 4.53 12.83 9.47
N MET A 72 3.85 12.15 8.56
CA MET A 72 3.21 12.78 7.42
C MET A 72 1.76 12.35 7.36
N ASN A 73 0.84 13.29 7.39
CA ASN A 73 -0.58 13.00 7.22
C ASN A 73 -0.95 13.11 5.75
N VAL A 74 -1.65 12.12 5.26
CA VAL A 74 -2.12 12.06 3.87
C VAL A 74 -3.63 11.89 3.87
N PRO A 75 -4.38 12.97 3.63
CA PRO A 75 -5.83 12.82 3.50
C PRO A 75 -6.15 12.15 2.17
N LEU A 76 -6.85 11.04 2.23
CA LEU A 76 -7.32 10.34 1.05
C LEU A 76 -8.78 10.65 0.80
N LYS A 77 -9.61 10.51 1.83
CA LYS A 77 -11.05 10.77 1.77
C LYS A 77 -11.68 10.10 0.57
N ASN A 78 -11.39 8.84 0.40
CA ASN A 78 -11.75 8.11 -0.80
C ASN A 78 -12.44 6.80 -0.45
N ALA A 79 -13.50 6.51 -1.19
CA ALA A 79 -14.19 5.24 -1.10
C ALA A 79 -13.61 4.34 -2.19
N PHE A 80 -12.89 3.31 -1.76
CA PHE A 80 -12.27 2.37 -2.67
C PHE A 80 -13.18 1.19 -2.92
N ARG A 81 -13.25 0.76 -4.16
CA ARG A 81 -13.84 -0.53 -4.48
C ARG A 81 -12.77 -1.59 -4.40
N ALA A 82 -13.20 -2.83 -4.28
CA ALA A 82 -12.25 -3.94 -4.32
C ALA A 82 -11.44 -3.88 -5.63
N GLY A 83 -10.13 -3.92 -5.48
CA GLY A 83 -9.21 -3.86 -6.60
C GLY A 83 -8.69 -2.47 -6.94
N GLN A 84 -9.20 -1.44 -6.31
CA GLN A 84 -8.75 -0.09 -6.60
C GLN A 84 -7.48 0.28 -5.84
N GLU A 85 -6.70 1.15 -6.47
CA GLU A 85 -5.49 1.69 -5.87
C GLU A 85 -5.67 3.17 -5.59
N SER A 86 -4.91 3.66 -4.62
CA SER A 86 -4.84 5.09 -4.36
C SER A 86 -3.95 5.77 -5.38
N ARG A 87 -3.95 7.09 -5.33
CA ARG A 87 -2.93 7.84 -6.04
C ARG A 87 -1.56 7.48 -5.47
N VAL A 88 -0.53 7.75 -6.24
CA VAL A 88 0.84 7.61 -5.77
C VAL A 88 1.12 8.75 -4.79
N ILE A 89 1.69 8.41 -3.65
CA ILE A 89 1.99 9.36 -2.59
C ILE A 89 3.49 9.54 -2.54
N ASP A 90 3.94 10.77 -2.78
CA ASP A 90 5.36 11.09 -2.71
C ASP A 90 5.78 11.31 -1.27
N LEU A 91 6.89 10.73 -0.90
CA LEU A 91 7.44 10.92 0.44
C LEU A 91 8.48 12.04 0.38
N PRO A 92 8.40 13.01 1.27
CA PRO A 92 9.33 14.14 1.24
C PRO A 92 10.72 13.70 1.69
N GLY A 93 11.73 14.33 1.14
CA GLY A 93 13.10 14.07 1.55
C GLY A 93 13.80 12.95 0.83
N GLY A 94 13.22 12.45 -0.25
CA GLY A 94 13.86 11.39 -1.04
C GLY A 94 13.54 10.01 -0.52
N VAL A 95 14.55 9.16 -0.44
CA VAL A 95 14.36 7.78 0.01
C VAL A 95 14.25 7.76 1.53
N ARG A 96 13.13 7.22 2.02
CA ARG A 96 12.83 7.26 3.44
C ARG A 96 12.52 5.87 3.97
N LYS A 97 12.98 5.59 5.18
CA LYS A 97 12.60 4.38 5.88
C LYS A 97 11.34 4.62 6.68
N LEU A 98 10.42 3.70 6.58
CA LEU A 98 9.14 3.80 7.26
C LEU A 98 9.13 2.97 8.53
N ASP A 99 8.53 3.53 9.57
CA ASP A 99 8.30 2.78 10.80
C ASP A 99 6.95 2.08 10.74
N ARG A 100 5.91 2.84 10.41
CA ARG A 100 4.57 2.29 10.33
C ARG A 100 3.67 3.19 9.52
N VAL A 101 2.56 2.62 9.07
CA VAL A 101 1.49 3.36 8.41
C VAL A 101 0.22 3.12 9.23
N GLU A 102 -0.44 4.19 9.61
CA GLU A 102 -1.71 4.10 10.30
C GLU A 102 -2.83 4.47 9.36
N PHE A 103 -3.86 3.68 9.36
CA PHE A 103 -5.03 3.91 8.51
C PHE A 103 -6.18 4.39 9.39
N LEU A 104 -6.84 5.45 8.95
CA LEU A 104 -8.07 5.88 9.56
C LEU A 104 -9.16 5.65 8.53
N TYR A 105 -10.04 4.70 8.80
CA TYR A 105 -11.04 4.31 7.83
C TYR A 105 -12.37 4.03 8.49
N SER A 106 -13.38 3.92 7.64
CA SER A 106 -14.71 3.50 8.07
C SER A 106 -15.23 2.50 7.05
N THR A 107 -16.06 1.60 7.52
CA THR A 107 -16.73 0.68 6.61
C THR A 107 -17.80 1.44 5.86
N ILE A 108 -18.03 1.04 4.61
CA ILE A 108 -19.04 1.69 3.80
C ILE A 108 -20.36 0.98 4.03
N GLY A 109 -21.32 1.72 4.57
CA GLY A 109 -22.65 1.21 4.76
C GLY A 109 -22.62 -0.08 5.56
N ARG A 110 -23.30 -1.07 5.03
CA ARG A 110 -23.38 -2.35 5.71
C ARG A 110 -22.43 -3.37 5.14
N SER A 111 -21.36 -2.95 4.61
CA SER A 111 -20.44 -3.87 4.01
C SER A 111 -20.13 -5.02 4.96
N LYS A 112 -20.41 -6.20 4.52
CA LYS A 112 -20.12 -7.38 5.30
C LYS A 112 -18.77 -7.92 5.00
N GLY A 113 -18.26 -7.60 3.85
CA GLY A 113 -16.98 -8.08 3.48
C GLY A 113 -15.91 -7.40 4.28
N ARG A 114 -14.87 -8.10 4.58
CA ARG A 114 -13.69 -7.49 5.16
C ARG A 114 -12.79 -7.07 4.03
N ALA A 115 -12.47 -5.80 4.02
CA ALA A 115 -11.54 -5.29 3.04
C ALA A 115 -10.11 -5.54 3.51
N ARG A 116 -9.24 -5.71 2.56
CA ARG A 116 -7.82 -5.88 2.81
C ARG A 116 -7.10 -4.68 2.24
N VAL A 117 -6.25 -4.08 3.05
CA VAL A 117 -5.49 -2.89 2.65
C VAL A 117 -4.04 -3.28 2.53
N ALA A 118 -3.49 -3.11 1.35
CA ALA A 118 -2.09 -3.41 1.09
C ALA A 118 -1.33 -2.12 0.80
N VAL A 119 -0.11 -2.06 1.28
CA VAL A 119 0.79 -0.93 1.05
C VAL A 119 1.92 -1.39 0.16
N TRP A 120 2.16 -0.62 -0.88
CA TRP A 120 3.24 -0.86 -1.84
C TRP A 120 4.16 0.35 -1.86
N GLY A 121 5.44 0.09 -1.97
CA GLY A 121 6.44 1.15 -2.00
C GLY A 121 7.33 1.06 -3.22
N LYS A 122 7.88 2.20 -3.59
CA LYS A 122 8.79 2.32 -4.72
C LYS A 122 9.95 3.23 -4.33
N ARG A 123 11.14 2.81 -4.70
CA ARG A 123 12.33 3.62 -4.49
C ARG A 123 12.49 4.69 -5.54
#